data_62e657534b036664914219c2219a21f9
#
_entry.id   62e657534b036664914219c2219a21f9
#
_cell.length_a   1.000
_cell.length_b   1.000
_cell.length_c   1.000
_cell.angle_alpha   90.00
_cell.angle_beta   90.00
_cell.angle_gamma   90.00
#
_symmetry.space_group_name_H-M   'P 1'
#
loop_
_entity.id
_entity.type
_entity.pdbx_description
1 polymer ?
#
loop_
_entity_poly.entity_id
_entity_poly.type
_entity_poly.pdbx_seq_one_letter_code
_entity_poly.pdbx_strand_id
1 'polypeptide(L)'
;NIDFNKINLIEAKTKIPLVLHGSSGIPVEQRKKLARKTKVAKLNIGTEIRMTFGQALRKNLKNNPKTYDRLQLLKPTIKDLTKVTKKIIKQIGPN
;
A
#
# COMPACT_ATOMS: atom_id res chain seq x y z
N ASN A 1 -5.57 -6.89 -13.12
CA ASN A 1 -6.59 -5.84 -13.21
C ASN A 1 -7.84 -6.21 -12.44
N ILE A 2 -8.55 -5.21 -11.92
CA ILE A 2 -9.78 -5.39 -11.16
C ILE A 2 -10.96 -5.58 -12.11
N ASP A 3 -11.79 -6.58 -11.83
CA ASP A 3 -13.06 -6.79 -12.52
C ASP A 3 -14.17 -6.03 -11.76
N PHE A 4 -14.41 -4.79 -12.17
CA PHE A 4 -15.41 -3.93 -11.52
C PHE A 4 -16.84 -4.44 -11.73
N ASN A 5 -17.11 -5.10 -12.84
CA ASN A 5 -18.44 -5.70 -13.06
C ASN A 5 -18.74 -6.77 -12.02
N LYS A 6 -17.75 -7.60 -11.70
CA LYS A 6 -17.85 -8.63 -10.68
C LYS A 6 -18.07 -8.04 -9.29
N ILE A 7 -17.33 -6.96 -8.97
CA ILE A 7 -17.52 -6.23 -7.71
C ILE A 7 -18.94 -5.69 -7.60
N ASN A 8 -19.46 -5.07 -8.65
CA ASN A 8 -20.83 -4.55 -8.67
C ASN A 8 -21.86 -5.64 -8.46
N LEU A 9 -21.68 -6.82 -9.07
CA LEU A 9 -22.55 -7.96 -8.88
C LEU A 9 -22.54 -8.46 -7.43
N ILE A 10 -21.38 -8.53 -6.82
CA ILE A 10 -21.23 -8.93 -5.41
C ILE A 10 -21.89 -7.90 -4.48
N GLU A 11 -21.67 -6.62 -4.72
CA GLU A 11 -22.27 -5.54 -3.93
C GLU A 11 -23.81 -5.55 -3.99
N ALA A 12 -24.37 -5.92 -5.14
CA ALA A 12 -25.80 -6.02 -5.32
C ALA A 12 -26.43 -7.19 -4.53
N LYS A 13 -25.63 -8.20 -4.18
CA LYS A 13 -26.10 -9.42 -3.50
C LYS A 13 -25.84 -9.41 -1.99
N THR A 14 -25.09 -8.46 -1.45
CA THR A 14 -24.79 -8.42 -0.02
C THR A 14 -24.85 -7.00 0.51
N LYS A 15 -25.22 -6.87 1.78
CA LYS A 15 -25.18 -5.58 2.50
C LYS A 15 -23.91 -5.44 3.35
N ILE A 16 -23.06 -6.48 3.38
CA ILE A 16 -21.85 -6.49 4.19
C ILE A 16 -20.76 -5.68 3.49
N PRO A 17 -20.01 -4.82 4.22
CA PRO A 17 -18.86 -4.13 3.65
C PRO A 17 -17.83 -5.13 3.11
N LEU A 18 -17.24 -4.81 1.95
CA LEU A 18 -16.26 -5.67 1.30
C LEU A 18 -14.83 -5.29 1.68
N VAL A 19 -13.98 -6.29 1.74
CA VAL A 19 -12.53 -6.14 1.95
C VAL A 19 -11.80 -6.74 0.75
N LEU A 20 -10.88 -5.98 0.18
CA LEU A 20 -10.04 -6.47 -0.90
C LEU A 20 -8.66 -6.83 -0.36
N HIS A 21 -8.25 -8.08 -0.54
CA HIS A 21 -6.92 -8.57 -0.24
C HIS A 21 -6.01 -8.45 -1.46
N GLY A 22 -4.69 -8.41 -1.21
CA GLY A 22 -3.71 -8.44 -2.30
C GLY A 22 -3.76 -7.22 -3.20
N SER A 23 -3.91 -6.03 -2.64
CA SER A 23 -4.03 -4.80 -3.42
C SER A 23 -2.71 -4.29 -4.01
N SER A 24 -1.58 -4.94 -3.73
CA SER A 24 -0.31 -4.64 -4.38
C SER A 24 -0.38 -4.99 -5.87
N GLY A 25 0.20 -4.15 -6.72
CA GLY A 25 0.14 -4.35 -8.17
C GLY A 25 -1.15 -3.88 -8.84
N ILE A 26 -2.12 -3.40 -8.08
CA ILE A 26 -3.30 -2.75 -8.66
C ILE A 26 -2.89 -1.36 -9.17
N PRO A 27 -3.19 -1.02 -10.43
CA PRO A 27 -2.90 0.31 -10.94
C PRO A 27 -3.54 1.41 -10.08
N VAL A 28 -2.83 2.55 -9.94
CA VAL A 28 -3.27 3.66 -9.08
C VAL A 28 -4.70 4.11 -9.38
N GLU A 29 -5.05 4.24 -10.67
CA GLU A 29 -6.38 4.69 -11.06
C GLU A 29 -7.47 3.69 -10.68
N GLN A 30 -7.20 2.40 -10.77
CA GLN A 30 -8.13 1.38 -10.31
C GLN A 30 -8.26 1.38 -8.78
N ARG A 31 -7.16 1.61 -8.06
CA ARG A 31 -7.17 1.74 -6.60
C ARG A 31 -8.04 2.94 -6.16
N LYS A 32 -7.87 4.08 -6.82
CA LYS A 32 -8.71 5.27 -6.57
C LYS A 32 -10.19 4.97 -6.85
N LYS A 33 -10.48 4.29 -7.95
CA LYS A 33 -11.84 3.91 -8.31
C LYS A 33 -12.46 2.97 -7.29
N LEU A 34 -11.71 1.97 -6.80
CA LEU A 34 -12.16 1.09 -5.72
C LEU A 34 -12.57 1.89 -4.48
N ALA A 35 -11.73 2.83 -4.06
CA ALA A 35 -11.97 3.62 -2.85
C ALA A 35 -13.17 4.56 -2.97
N ARG A 36 -13.43 5.09 -4.17
CA ARG A 36 -14.39 6.20 -4.37
C ARG A 36 -15.68 5.81 -5.06
N LYS A 37 -15.67 4.72 -5.84
CA LYS A 37 -16.79 4.34 -6.72
C LYS A 37 -17.37 2.97 -6.38
N THR A 38 -16.86 2.29 -5.37
CA THR A 38 -17.39 1.01 -4.92
C THR A 38 -17.65 1.03 -3.41
N LYS A 39 -18.33 0.00 -2.92
CA LYS A 39 -18.58 -0.21 -1.48
C LYS A 39 -17.47 -0.98 -0.79
N VAL A 40 -16.32 -1.15 -1.44
CA VAL A 40 -15.14 -1.75 -0.81
C VAL A 40 -14.69 -0.83 0.32
N ALA A 41 -14.78 -1.34 1.56
CA ALA A 41 -14.53 -0.57 2.77
C ALA A 41 -13.08 -0.63 3.24
N LYS A 42 -12.31 -1.62 2.77
CA LYS A 42 -10.94 -1.84 3.22
C LYS A 42 -10.08 -2.42 2.11
N LEU A 43 -8.89 -1.88 1.94
CA LEU A 43 -7.84 -2.43 1.10
C LEU A 43 -6.67 -2.88 1.96
N ASN A 44 -6.24 -4.13 1.83
CA ASN A 44 -5.07 -4.63 2.54
C ASN A 44 -3.82 -4.32 1.73
N ILE A 45 -2.93 -3.51 2.28
CA ILE A 45 -1.69 -3.08 1.64
C ILE A 45 -0.53 -3.53 2.52
N GLY A 46 0.30 -4.43 2.00
CA GLY A 46 1.45 -4.93 2.75
C GLY A 46 2.72 -5.00 1.91
N THR A 47 2.62 -5.53 0.69
CA THR A 47 3.78 -5.77 -0.17
C THR A 47 4.54 -4.49 -0.50
N GLU A 48 3.85 -3.40 -0.83
CA GLU A 48 4.49 -2.12 -1.15
C GLU A 48 5.30 -1.58 0.03
N ILE A 49 4.75 -1.69 1.24
CA ILE A 49 5.42 -1.24 2.47
C ILE A 49 6.64 -2.11 2.76
N ARG A 50 6.50 -3.44 2.66
CA ARG A 50 7.63 -4.36 2.86
C ARG A 50 8.74 -4.16 1.83
N MET A 51 8.40 -3.95 0.57
CA MET A 51 9.37 -3.67 -0.49
C MET A 51 10.10 -2.35 -0.24
N THR A 52 9.39 -1.31 0.16
CA THR A 52 9.98 -0.02 0.51
C THR A 52 10.97 -0.16 1.64
N PHE A 53 10.62 -0.88 2.70
CA PHE A 53 11.53 -1.15 3.82
C PHE A 53 12.79 -1.89 3.36
N GLY A 54 12.60 -2.99 2.61
CA GLY A 54 13.73 -3.79 2.12
C GLY A 54 14.68 -3.02 1.21
N GLN A 55 14.13 -2.23 0.31
CA GLN A 55 14.93 -1.38 -0.60
C GLN A 55 15.69 -0.29 0.17
N ALA A 56 15.01 0.38 1.11
CA ALA A 56 15.62 1.41 1.95
C ALA A 56 16.75 0.85 2.80
N LEU A 57 16.55 -0.33 3.39
CA LEU A 57 17.56 -1.00 4.19
C LEU A 57 18.79 -1.39 3.36
N ARG A 58 18.58 -1.98 2.18
CA ARG A 58 19.69 -2.35 1.28
C ARG A 58 20.50 -1.12 0.87
N LYS A 59 19.83 -0.02 0.51
CA LYS A 59 20.47 1.23 0.15
C LYS A 59 21.29 1.77 1.31
N ASN A 60 20.73 1.76 2.52
CA ASN A 60 21.39 2.27 3.70
C ASN A 60 22.64 1.44 4.07
N LEU A 61 22.52 0.12 4.00
CA LEU A 61 23.67 -0.80 4.22
C LEU A 61 24.78 -0.57 3.19
N LYS A 62 24.43 -0.40 1.93
CA LYS A 62 25.39 -0.14 0.85
C LYS A 62 26.12 1.18 1.04
N ASN A 63 25.41 2.23 1.44
CA ASN A 63 25.96 3.58 1.60
C ASN A 63 26.76 3.74 2.90
N ASN A 64 26.53 2.87 3.90
CA ASN A 64 27.16 2.97 5.22
C ASN A 64 27.78 1.62 5.63
N PRO A 65 28.78 1.11 4.88
CA PRO A 65 29.29 -0.25 5.09
C PRO A 65 30.00 -0.45 6.43
N LYS A 66 30.38 0.63 7.12
CA LYS A 66 31.06 0.57 8.40
C LYS A 66 30.15 0.87 9.59
N THR A 67 28.86 1.07 9.37
CA THR A 67 27.86 1.28 10.41
C THR A 67 27.27 -0.07 10.83
N TYR A 68 27.42 -0.42 12.12
CA TYR A 68 26.94 -1.70 12.64
C TYR A 68 25.77 -1.57 13.60
N ASP A 69 25.50 -0.36 14.10
CA ASP A 69 24.39 -0.10 15.02
C ASP A 69 23.07 -0.25 14.29
N ARG A 70 22.23 -1.18 14.78
CA ARG A 70 20.91 -1.45 14.18
C ARG A 70 20.01 -0.23 14.15
N LEU A 71 20.08 0.65 15.16
CA LEU A 71 19.24 1.84 15.20
C LEU A 71 19.64 2.83 14.11
N GLN A 72 20.93 3.02 13.89
CA GLN A 72 21.44 3.87 12.82
C GLN A 72 21.14 3.29 11.43
N LEU A 73 21.09 1.98 11.29
CA LEU A 73 20.78 1.31 10.02
C LEU A 73 19.29 1.32 9.72
N LEU A 74 18.44 1.17 10.73
CA LEU A 74 16.98 1.07 10.55
C LEU A 74 16.28 2.43 10.57
N LYS A 75 16.75 3.39 11.36
CA LYS A 75 16.12 4.70 11.51
C LYS A 75 15.86 5.43 10.18
N PRO A 76 16.78 5.47 9.21
CA PRO A 76 16.52 6.13 7.94
C PRO A 76 15.40 5.49 7.11
N THR A 77 15.06 4.22 7.35
CA THR A 77 13.97 3.55 6.64
C THR A 77 12.61 4.15 6.98
N ILE A 78 12.46 4.79 8.15
CA ILE A 78 11.21 5.44 8.59
C ILE A 78 10.81 6.55 7.63
N LYS A 79 11.77 7.32 7.12
CA LYS A 79 11.50 8.40 6.17
C LYS A 79 10.88 7.86 4.88
N ASP A 80 11.42 6.79 4.33
CA ASP A 80 10.91 6.19 3.10
C ASP A 80 9.55 5.52 3.34
N LEU A 81 9.36 4.85 4.47
CA LEU A 81 8.08 4.26 4.85
C LEU A 81 7.00 5.33 5.03
N THR A 82 7.34 6.44 5.67
CA THR A 82 6.42 7.57 5.84
C THR A 82 5.99 8.13 4.49
N LYS A 83 6.93 8.30 3.58
CA LYS A 83 6.67 8.83 2.23
C LYS A 83 5.74 7.93 1.43
N VAL A 84 5.99 6.63 1.39
CA VAL A 84 5.15 5.69 0.65
C VAL A 84 3.77 5.56 1.29
N THR A 85 3.68 5.57 2.61
CA THR A 85 2.40 5.49 3.34
C THR A 85 1.54 6.71 3.04
N LYS A 86 2.11 7.92 3.08
CA LYS A 86 1.39 9.15 2.71
C LYS A 86 0.89 9.10 1.27
N LYS A 87 1.70 8.59 0.36
CA LYS A 87 1.31 8.45 -1.05
C LYS A 87 0.10 7.52 -1.20
N ILE A 88 0.12 6.38 -0.52
CA ILE A 88 -0.99 5.42 -0.56
C ILE A 88 -2.26 6.04 0.04
N ILE A 89 -2.15 6.73 1.16
CA ILE A 89 -3.28 7.41 1.81
C ILE A 89 -3.93 8.43 0.86
N LYS A 90 -3.13 9.18 0.11
CA LYS A 90 -3.64 10.13 -0.89
C LYS A 90 -4.37 9.43 -2.05
N GLN A 91 -3.97 8.21 -2.38
CA GLN A 91 -4.62 7.44 -3.47
C GLN A 91 -6.00 6.92 -3.06
N ILE A 92 -6.15 6.45 -1.83
CA ILE A 92 -7.35 5.76 -1.36
C ILE A 92 -8.16 6.55 -0.33
N GLY A 93 -7.62 7.59 0.24
CA GLY A 93 -8.31 8.41 1.23
C GLY A 93 -9.34 9.35 0.62
N PRO A 94 -10.10 10.06 1.47
CA PRO A 94 -11.07 11.07 1.00
C PRO A 94 -10.34 12.21 0.28
N ASN A 95 -11.04 12.83 -0.66
CA ASN A 95 -10.54 13.98 -1.39
C ASN A 95 -10.40 15.21 -0.48
#